data_179bc9751b966c6d9be44eaa9d5abe54
#
_entry.id   179bc9751b966c6d9be44eaa9d5abe54
#
_cell.length_a   1.000
_cell.length_b   1.000
_cell.length_c   1.000
_cell.angle_alpha   90.00
_cell.angle_beta   90.00
_cell.angle_gamma   90.00
#
_symmetry.space_group_name_H-M   'P 1'
#
loop_
_entity.id
_entity.type
_entity.pdbx_description
1 polymer ?
#
loop_
_entity_poly.entity_id
_entity_poly.type
_entity_poly.pdbx_seq_one_letter_code
_entity_poly.pdbx_strand_id
1 'polypeptide(L)'
;MFVLAFKPDMSLLTEGDAVVLTNVYGRSIRWRAPTPAWRRVLSVLAEKGASLPELEAVHGETGGESLATFHLRIIRLDERGVLTRTLNFARPRPSSGGEGGTDEKSASPTSIVRFIPTRPGAFRQLKVDPAACYRVSRFTTVRPGDGNWQVVHPLGAARLVVLEPRAMLLLAQLAAPTAIKDLCATLSDFTASEVGAVVELLALAGAVAACDPSGDLEEDRDEALVQWEPTDLMLHANSRTSIGRHDYGASYRFRGL
;
A
#
# COMPACT_ATOMS: atom_id res chain seq x y z
N MET A 1 11.25 -1.49 5.30
CA MET A 1 11.35 -0.07 4.87
C MET A 1 10.30 0.20 3.80
N PHE A 2 9.61 1.36 3.86
CA PHE A 2 8.64 1.75 2.83
C PHE A 2 9.30 2.60 1.74
N VAL A 3 8.99 2.28 0.48
CA VAL A 3 9.28 3.10 -0.68
C VAL A 3 7.98 3.80 -1.10
N LEU A 4 8.03 5.13 -1.23
CA LEU A 4 6.95 5.98 -1.70
C LEU A 4 7.09 6.18 -3.21
N ALA A 5 5.97 6.11 -3.94
CA ALA A 5 5.89 6.44 -5.35
C ALA A 5 4.52 7.01 -5.67
N PHE A 6 4.36 7.68 -6.80
CA PHE A 6 3.01 8.00 -7.27
C PHE A 6 2.24 6.74 -7.68
N LYS A 7 0.92 6.81 -7.63
CA LYS A 7 0.06 5.74 -8.13
C LYS A 7 0.33 5.46 -9.61
N PRO A 8 0.19 4.21 -10.07
CA PRO A 8 0.47 3.84 -11.46
C PRO A 8 -0.39 4.57 -12.50
N ASP A 9 -1.57 5.08 -12.12
CA ASP A 9 -2.47 5.84 -12.97
C ASP A 9 -2.17 7.35 -12.99
N MET A 10 -1.09 7.79 -12.32
CA MET A 10 -0.68 9.18 -12.25
C MET A 10 0.49 9.46 -13.22
N SER A 11 0.43 10.60 -13.87
CA SER A 11 1.49 11.10 -14.75
C SER A 11 1.95 12.49 -14.31
N LEU A 12 3.26 12.71 -14.30
CA LEU A 12 3.87 13.99 -13.99
C LEU A 12 4.20 14.73 -15.28
N LEU A 13 3.67 15.93 -15.44
CA LEU A 13 3.86 16.76 -16.63
C LEU A 13 4.50 18.10 -16.22
N THR A 14 5.32 18.66 -17.11
CA THR A 14 5.86 20.03 -16.95
C THR A 14 5.19 20.96 -17.97
N GLU A 15 4.56 22.01 -17.48
CA GLU A 15 3.86 23.02 -18.28
C GLU A 15 4.45 24.42 -17.97
N GLY A 16 5.45 24.83 -18.76
CA GLY A 16 6.22 26.04 -18.45
C GLY A 16 6.88 25.93 -17.09
N ASP A 17 6.60 26.89 -16.20
CA ASP A 17 7.12 26.90 -14.82
C ASP A 17 6.34 25.98 -13.87
N ALA A 18 5.19 25.48 -14.29
CA ALA A 18 4.37 24.62 -13.45
C ALA A 18 4.72 23.13 -13.62
N VAL A 19 4.50 22.37 -12.55
CA VAL A 19 4.48 20.91 -12.59
C VAL A 19 3.06 20.45 -12.26
N VAL A 20 2.55 19.52 -13.06
CA VAL A 20 1.19 19.02 -12.97
C VAL A 20 1.24 17.51 -12.80
N LEU A 21 0.70 17.01 -11.70
CA LEU A 21 0.44 15.59 -11.49
C LEU A 21 -1.02 15.34 -11.90
N THR A 22 -1.24 14.53 -12.90
CA THR A 22 -2.59 14.23 -13.41
C THR A 22 -2.84 12.72 -13.43
N ASN A 23 -4.08 12.31 -13.23
CA ASN A 23 -4.47 10.92 -13.43
C ASN A 23 -5.19 10.74 -14.78
N VAL A 24 -5.42 9.49 -15.15
CA VAL A 24 -6.11 9.11 -16.41
C VAL A 24 -7.54 9.66 -16.51
N TYR A 25 -8.12 10.13 -15.41
CA TYR A 25 -9.47 10.73 -15.37
C TYR A 25 -9.47 12.26 -15.38
N GLY A 26 -8.31 12.89 -15.61
CA GLY A 26 -8.16 14.34 -15.69
C GLY A 26 -8.13 15.08 -14.35
N ARG A 27 -8.09 14.36 -13.22
CA ARG A 27 -7.85 15.02 -11.92
C ARG A 27 -6.40 15.42 -11.82
N SER A 28 -6.14 16.64 -11.42
CA SER A 28 -4.78 17.15 -11.37
C SER A 28 -4.46 17.89 -10.07
N ILE A 29 -3.19 17.85 -9.71
CA ILE A 29 -2.56 18.68 -8.69
C ILE A 29 -1.53 19.54 -9.42
N ARG A 30 -1.64 20.86 -9.32
CA ARG A 30 -0.75 21.79 -10.00
C ARG A 30 0.10 22.56 -8.98
N TRP A 31 1.40 22.53 -9.18
CA TRP A 31 2.35 23.39 -8.47
C TRP A 31 2.84 24.48 -9.41
N ARG A 32 2.56 25.73 -9.08
CA ARG A 32 3.08 26.89 -9.81
C ARG A 32 4.50 27.17 -9.32
N ALA A 33 5.45 27.25 -10.23
CA ALA A 33 6.86 27.55 -9.92
C ALA A 33 7.43 26.79 -8.69
N PRO A 34 7.35 25.43 -8.68
CA PRO A 34 7.92 24.68 -7.57
C PRO A 34 9.43 24.86 -7.54
N THR A 35 10.02 24.84 -6.34
CA THR A 35 11.47 24.93 -6.17
C THR A 35 12.19 23.81 -6.92
N PRO A 36 13.45 23.98 -7.33
CA PRO A 36 14.24 22.92 -7.97
C PRO A 36 14.28 21.64 -7.12
N ALA A 37 14.43 21.78 -5.81
CA ALA A 37 14.41 20.67 -4.85
C ALA A 37 13.10 19.89 -4.93
N TRP A 38 11.96 20.59 -4.89
CA TRP A 38 10.66 19.96 -4.95
C TRP A 38 10.38 19.31 -6.32
N ARG A 39 10.81 19.93 -7.43
CA ARG A 39 10.72 19.34 -8.77
C ARG A 39 11.44 17.98 -8.80
N ARG A 40 12.67 17.93 -8.26
CA ARG A 40 13.48 16.71 -8.22
C ARG A 40 12.81 15.60 -7.39
N VAL A 41 12.25 15.94 -6.23
CA VAL A 41 11.47 15.00 -5.41
C VAL A 41 10.28 14.45 -6.18
N LEU A 42 9.51 15.30 -6.89
CA LEU A 42 8.38 14.87 -7.71
C LEU A 42 8.80 13.93 -8.85
N SER A 43 9.94 14.21 -9.52
CA SER A 43 10.48 13.32 -10.55
C SER A 43 10.88 11.96 -10.00
N VAL A 44 11.57 11.93 -8.85
CA VAL A 44 11.95 10.66 -8.18
C VAL A 44 10.70 9.83 -7.82
N LEU A 45 9.66 10.48 -7.29
CA LEU A 45 8.39 9.80 -6.97
C LEU A 45 7.69 9.25 -8.21
N ALA A 46 7.83 9.92 -9.36
CA ALA A 46 7.22 9.50 -10.62
C ALA A 46 7.98 8.38 -11.33
N GLU A 47 9.32 8.40 -11.29
CA GLU A 47 10.18 7.49 -12.05
C GLU A 47 10.36 6.14 -11.37
N LYS A 48 10.79 6.15 -10.12
CA LYS A 48 11.19 4.91 -9.40
C LYS A 48 10.68 4.81 -7.98
N GLY A 49 10.20 5.92 -7.43
CA GLY A 49 9.93 6.04 -6.01
C GLY A 49 11.21 6.06 -5.18
N ALA A 50 11.09 6.37 -3.89
CA ALA A 50 12.18 6.33 -2.93
C ALA A 50 11.64 6.22 -1.49
N SER A 51 12.48 5.81 -0.57
CA SER A 51 12.18 5.90 0.87
C SER A 51 12.17 7.36 1.33
N LEU A 52 11.53 7.63 2.46
CA LEU A 52 11.47 8.98 3.00
C LEU A 52 12.87 9.58 3.25
N PRO A 53 13.85 8.86 3.85
CA PRO A 53 15.21 9.37 4.01
C PRO A 53 15.90 9.68 2.67
N GLU A 54 15.69 8.88 1.63
CA GLU A 54 16.25 9.16 0.30
C GLU A 54 15.63 10.42 -0.32
N LEU A 55 14.32 10.62 -0.17
CA LEU A 55 13.64 11.84 -0.61
C LEU A 55 14.11 13.09 0.16
N GLU A 56 14.38 12.95 1.46
CA GLU A 56 15.00 14.02 2.28
C GLU A 56 16.39 14.38 1.77
N ALA A 57 17.21 13.38 1.44
CA ALA A 57 18.54 13.62 0.87
C ALA A 57 18.46 14.35 -0.47
N VAL A 58 17.59 13.89 -1.39
CA VAL A 58 17.34 14.55 -2.68
C VAL A 58 16.87 16.00 -2.51
N HIS A 59 16.00 16.25 -1.53
CA HIS A 59 15.53 17.59 -1.20
C HIS A 59 16.66 18.47 -0.65
N GLY A 60 17.54 17.93 0.19
CA GLY A 60 18.66 18.64 0.81
C GLY A 60 19.77 19.04 -0.16
N GLU A 61 20.02 18.23 -1.22
CA GLU A 61 21.06 18.48 -2.22
C GLU A 61 20.91 19.83 -2.95
N THR A 62 19.68 20.29 -3.15
CA THR A 62 19.37 21.46 -3.98
C THR A 62 19.04 22.73 -3.19
N GLY A 63 18.92 22.63 -1.87
CA GLY A 63 18.65 23.77 -0.98
C GLY A 63 17.29 24.45 -1.20
N GLY A 64 16.93 25.37 -0.34
CA GLY A 64 15.86 26.34 -0.60
C GLY A 64 14.58 26.22 0.21
N GLU A 65 14.21 25.05 0.75
CA GLU A 65 13.04 24.91 1.62
C GLU A 65 13.40 24.18 2.92
N SER A 66 12.67 24.50 3.99
CA SER A 66 12.86 23.79 5.25
C SER A 66 12.38 22.32 5.15
N LEU A 67 13.01 21.43 5.92
CA LEU A 67 12.62 20.03 6.03
C LEU A 67 11.15 19.90 6.49
N ALA A 68 10.69 20.80 7.35
CA ALA A 68 9.28 20.84 7.79
C ALA A 68 8.32 21.09 6.62
N THR A 69 8.67 22.00 5.69
CA THR A 69 7.86 22.27 4.49
C THR A 69 7.85 21.06 3.57
N PHE A 70 8.98 20.38 3.39
CA PHE A 70 9.07 19.13 2.64
C PHE A 70 8.14 18.06 3.23
N HIS A 71 8.23 17.77 4.54
CA HIS A 71 7.37 16.80 5.21
C HIS A 71 5.88 17.14 5.07
N LEU A 72 5.50 18.41 5.24
CA LEU A 72 4.13 18.85 5.08
C LEU A 72 3.62 18.58 3.65
N ARG A 73 4.45 18.74 2.62
CA ARG A 73 4.09 18.45 1.24
C ARG A 73 3.90 16.95 1.00
N ILE A 74 4.78 16.10 1.54
CA ILE A 74 4.63 14.64 1.47
C ILE A 74 3.34 14.19 2.16
N ILE A 75 3.07 14.71 3.37
CA ILE A 75 1.84 14.42 4.10
C ILE A 75 0.61 14.80 3.26
N ARG A 76 0.60 15.98 2.64
CA ARG A 76 -0.52 16.42 1.79
C ARG A 76 -0.73 15.54 0.55
N LEU A 77 0.34 15.02 -0.06
CA LEU A 77 0.22 14.05 -1.14
C LEU A 77 -0.39 12.75 -0.65
N ASP A 78 0.05 12.29 0.51
CA ASP A 78 -0.47 11.07 1.14
C ASP A 78 -1.95 11.21 1.53
N GLU A 79 -2.31 12.33 2.17
CA GLU A 79 -3.71 12.66 2.51
C GLU A 79 -4.63 12.72 1.29
N ARG A 80 -4.11 13.12 0.13
CA ARG A 80 -4.83 13.12 -1.14
C ARG A 80 -4.94 11.74 -1.77
N GLY A 81 -4.25 10.74 -1.22
CA GLY A 81 -4.27 9.37 -1.70
C GLY A 81 -3.60 9.19 -3.06
N VAL A 82 -2.60 10.02 -3.39
CA VAL A 82 -1.85 9.93 -4.65
C VAL A 82 -0.55 9.15 -4.54
N LEU A 83 -0.10 8.87 -3.31
CA LEU A 83 1.10 8.07 -3.04
C LEU A 83 0.75 6.60 -2.82
N THR A 84 1.58 5.72 -3.34
CA THR A 84 1.64 4.30 -2.97
C THR A 84 2.76 4.07 -1.98
N ARG A 85 2.67 3.00 -1.21
CA ARG A 85 3.70 2.54 -0.29
C ARG A 85 4.06 1.10 -0.61
N THR A 86 5.29 0.86 -1.02
CA THR A 86 5.81 -0.49 -1.25
C THR A 86 6.65 -0.88 -0.04
N LEU A 87 6.29 -1.98 0.59
CA LEU A 87 7.04 -2.56 1.70
C LEU A 87 8.19 -3.38 1.12
N ASN A 88 9.41 -2.99 1.44
CA ASN A 88 10.63 -3.67 1.03
C ASN A 88 11.37 -4.23 2.23
N PHE A 89 11.88 -5.44 2.08
CA PHE A 89 12.75 -6.08 3.07
C PHE A 89 14.16 -6.24 2.49
N ALA A 90 15.17 -5.98 3.33
CA ALA A 90 16.55 -6.31 3.01
C ALA A 90 16.70 -7.84 3.16
N ARG A 91 16.92 -8.56 2.06
CA ARG A 91 17.16 -10.00 2.10
C ARG A 91 18.53 -10.31 1.50
N PRO A 92 19.31 -11.20 2.13
CA PRO A 92 20.47 -11.75 1.47
C PRO A 92 20.01 -12.49 0.20
N ARG A 93 20.65 -12.23 -0.90
CA ARG A 93 20.43 -12.98 -2.13
C ARG A 93 20.79 -14.44 -1.85
N PRO A 94 19.93 -15.43 -2.16
CA PRO A 94 20.36 -16.81 -2.08
C PRO A 94 21.60 -16.95 -2.95
N SER A 95 22.71 -17.33 -2.36
CA SER A 95 23.94 -17.61 -3.08
C SER A 95 23.64 -18.75 -4.06
N SER A 96 23.50 -18.43 -5.34
CA SER A 96 23.59 -19.44 -6.40
C SER A 96 24.95 -20.11 -6.21
N GLY A 97 24.95 -21.40 -5.77
CA GLY A 97 26.10 -22.13 -5.36
C GLY A 97 27.30 -22.00 -6.33
N GLY A 98 28.23 -21.16 -5.95
CA GLY A 98 29.48 -20.88 -6.60
C GLY A 98 30.44 -20.48 -5.50
N GLU A 99 31.46 -21.29 -5.29
CA GLU A 99 32.49 -21.15 -4.26
C GLU A 99 33.17 -19.79 -4.29
N GLY A 100 33.34 -19.17 -3.12
CA GLY A 100 34.46 -18.26 -2.81
C GLY A 100 34.26 -16.80 -3.19
N GLY A 101 33.48 -16.04 -2.44
CA GLY A 101 33.53 -14.59 -2.48
C GLY A 101 32.78 -13.99 -1.31
N THR A 102 33.52 -13.48 -0.33
CA THR A 102 32.97 -12.72 0.82
C THR A 102 32.56 -11.31 0.40
N ASP A 103 31.51 -11.19 -0.43
CA ASP A 103 30.89 -9.89 -0.73
C ASP A 103 29.56 -9.77 0.02
N GLU A 104 29.65 -9.41 1.29
CA GLU A 104 28.51 -9.10 2.20
C GLU A 104 27.72 -7.83 1.80
N LYS A 105 27.99 -7.20 0.68
CA LYS A 105 27.53 -5.83 0.40
C LYS A 105 26.38 -5.65 -0.58
N SER A 106 25.68 -6.70 -1.05
CA SER A 106 24.60 -6.49 -2.03
C SER A 106 23.33 -7.27 -1.73
N ALA A 107 22.73 -7.03 -0.57
CA ALA A 107 21.35 -7.43 -0.34
C ALA A 107 20.44 -6.45 -1.09
N SER A 108 19.99 -6.82 -2.28
CA SER A 108 18.99 -6.03 -3.00
C SER A 108 17.64 -6.09 -2.24
N PRO A 109 16.96 -4.95 -2.01
CA PRO A 109 15.69 -4.94 -1.33
C PRO A 109 14.64 -5.73 -2.14
N THR A 110 13.94 -6.65 -1.48
CA THR A 110 12.82 -7.39 -2.08
C THR A 110 11.52 -6.69 -1.75
N SER A 111 10.76 -6.33 -2.78
CA SER A 111 9.43 -5.73 -2.63
C SER A 111 8.41 -6.82 -2.30
N ILE A 112 7.68 -6.68 -1.21
CA ILE A 112 6.77 -7.70 -0.69
C ILE A 112 5.32 -7.38 -1.04
N VAL A 113 4.85 -6.20 -0.65
CA VAL A 113 3.47 -5.76 -0.84
C VAL A 113 3.47 -4.28 -1.17
N ARG A 114 2.62 -3.88 -2.13
CA ARG A 114 2.34 -2.48 -2.44
C ARG A 114 0.94 -2.10 -1.98
N PHE A 115 0.87 -1.11 -1.12
CA PHE A 115 -0.37 -0.48 -0.66
C PHE A 115 -0.75 0.63 -1.65
N ILE A 116 -1.93 0.53 -2.26
CA ILE A 116 -2.47 1.50 -3.21
C ILE A 116 -3.75 2.08 -2.61
N PRO A 117 -3.75 3.34 -2.17
CA PRO A 117 -4.94 3.95 -1.60
C PRO A 117 -6.07 4.05 -2.63
N THR A 118 -7.28 3.70 -2.23
CA THR A 118 -8.50 3.84 -3.04
C THR A 118 -9.27 5.12 -2.68
N ARG A 119 -8.95 5.74 -1.54
CA ARG A 119 -9.54 6.99 -1.06
C ARG A 119 -8.49 7.86 -0.37
N PRO A 120 -8.72 9.19 -0.28
CA PRO A 120 -7.89 10.10 0.49
C PRO A 120 -7.77 9.67 1.96
N GLY A 121 -6.60 9.92 2.57
CA GLY A 121 -6.35 9.59 3.97
C GLY A 121 -6.37 8.09 4.30
N ALA A 122 -6.15 7.25 3.28
CA ALA A 122 -6.18 5.79 3.45
C ALA A 122 -5.06 5.26 4.35
N PHE A 123 -3.90 5.89 4.30
CA PHE A 123 -2.77 5.49 5.13
C PHE A 123 -2.83 6.22 6.47
N ARG A 124 -3.04 5.47 7.52
CA ARG A 124 -2.92 5.91 8.91
C ARG A 124 -1.88 5.04 9.59
N GLN A 125 -1.16 5.58 10.54
CA GLN A 125 -0.29 4.75 11.36
C GLN A 125 -1.17 3.86 12.24
N LEU A 126 -1.23 2.60 11.90
CA LEU A 126 -1.89 1.56 12.68
C LEU A 126 -0.78 0.74 13.35
N LYS A 127 -0.82 0.65 14.67
CA LYS A 127 0.05 -0.28 15.39
C LYS A 127 -0.72 -1.58 15.61
N VAL A 128 -0.26 -2.64 14.98
CA VAL A 128 -0.75 -3.99 15.30
C VAL A 128 -0.21 -4.41 16.65
N ASP A 129 -1.10 -4.96 17.47
CA ASP A 129 -0.69 -5.57 18.74
C ASP A 129 -0.13 -6.98 18.47
N PRO A 130 1.15 -7.24 18.76
CA PRO A 130 1.75 -8.55 18.53
C PRO A 130 1.10 -9.68 19.33
N ALA A 131 0.43 -9.36 20.43
CA ALA A 131 -0.25 -10.33 21.29
C ALA A 131 -1.69 -10.63 20.86
N ALA A 132 -2.30 -9.74 20.06
CA ALA A 132 -3.65 -9.95 19.55
C ALA A 132 -3.68 -11.04 18.49
N CYS A 133 -4.83 -11.72 18.39
CA CYS A 133 -5.16 -12.59 17.26
C CYS A 133 -5.74 -11.76 16.12
N TYR A 134 -5.38 -12.15 14.91
CA TYR A 134 -5.90 -11.55 13.67
C TYR A 134 -6.52 -12.63 12.80
N ARG A 135 -7.54 -12.25 12.06
CA ARG A 135 -8.20 -13.13 11.08
C ARG A 135 -8.54 -12.35 9.80
N VAL A 136 -8.53 -13.04 8.68
CA VAL A 136 -9.01 -12.48 7.40
C VAL A 136 -10.50 -12.19 7.49
N SER A 137 -10.90 -11.00 7.06
CA SER A 137 -12.30 -10.64 6.88
C SER A 137 -12.95 -11.54 5.82
N ARG A 138 -14.18 -12.00 6.06
CA ARG A 138 -14.96 -12.77 5.09
C ARG A 138 -15.25 -12.00 3.81
N PHE A 139 -15.17 -10.69 3.83
CA PHE A 139 -15.34 -9.82 2.67
C PHE A 139 -14.06 -9.63 1.86
N THR A 140 -12.93 -10.15 2.33
CA THR A 140 -11.66 -10.06 1.62
C THR A 140 -11.68 -10.89 0.36
N THR A 141 -11.37 -10.27 -0.77
CA THR A 141 -11.28 -10.92 -2.06
C THR A 141 -9.85 -10.89 -2.56
N VAL A 142 -9.36 -12.03 -3.03
CA VAL A 142 -8.08 -12.15 -3.72
C VAL A 142 -8.35 -12.41 -5.20
N ARG A 143 -7.76 -11.58 -6.06
CA ARG A 143 -7.96 -11.68 -7.50
C ARG A 143 -6.68 -11.39 -8.28
N PRO A 144 -6.49 -11.95 -9.47
CA PRO A 144 -5.40 -11.56 -10.35
C PRO A 144 -5.63 -10.13 -10.88
N GLY A 145 -4.54 -9.39 -11.07
CA GLY A 145 -4.56 -8.05 -11.68
C GLY A 145 -3.14 -7.55 -11.96
N ASP A 146 -2.90 -7.05 -13.17
CA ASP A 146 -1.63 -6.47 -13.60
C ASP A 146 -0.41 -7.39 -13.38
N GLY A 147 -0.58 -8.71 -13.65
CA GLY A 147 0.47 -9.72 -13.47
C GLY A 147 0.76 -10.12 -12.02
N ASN A 148 0.00 -9.61 -11.05
CA ASN A 148 0.16 -9.88 -9.63
C ASN A 148 -1.17 -10.23 -8.98
N TRP A 149 -1.13 -10.72 -7.74
CA TRP A 149 -2.32 -10.89 -6.92
C TRP A 149 -2.70 -9.57 -6.24
N GLN A 150 -3.99 -9.28 -6.23
CA GLN A 150 -4.55 -8.13 -5.52
C GLN A 150 -5.45 -8.61 -4.39
N VAL A 151 -5.23 -8.05 -3.21
CA VAL A 151 -6.09 -8.23 -2.04
C VAL A 151 -6.97 -6.99 -1.91
N VAL A 152 -8.27 -7.18 -1.89
CA VAL A 152 -9.26 -6.10 -1.90
C VAL A 152 -10.33 -6.38 -0.84
N HIS A 153 -10.70 -5.34 -0.11
CA HIS A 153 -11.85 -5.37 0.79
C HIS A 153 -12.85 -4.29 0.37
N PRO A 154 -14.17 -4.58 0.29
CA PRO A 154 -15.18 -3.63 -0.22
C PRO A 154 -15.20 -2.29 0.53
N LEU A 155 -15.08 -2.35 1.85
CA LEU A 155 -15.06 -1.16 2.73
C LEU A 155 -13.65 -0.66 3.00
N GLY A 156 -12.62 -1.34 2.47
CA GLY A 156 -11.23 -1.00 2.67
C GLY A 156 -10.84 0.36 2.09
N ALA A 157 -9.86 0.99 2.70
CA ALA A 157 -9.33 2.29 2.25
C ALA A 157 -8.28 2.15 1.15
N ALA A 158 -7.82 0.93 0.89
CA ALA A 158 -6.79 0.62 -0.09
C ALA A 158 -6.98 -0.77 -0.68
N ARG A 159 -6.30 -1.01 -1.79
CA ARG A 159 -6.00 -2.35 -2.29
C ARG A 159 -4.53 -2.66 -2.08
N LEU A 160 -4.21 -3.93 -1.87
CA LEU A 160 -2.83 -4.40 -1.80
C LEU A 160 -2.49 -5.17 -3.06
N VAL A 161 -1.30 -4.90 -3.61
CA VAL A 161 -0.71 -5.71 -4.68
C VAL A 161 0.39 -6.55 -4.05
N VAL A 162 0.23 -7.86 -4.11
CA VAL A 162 1.21 -8.82 -3.58
C VAL A 162 2.29 -9.01 -4.63
N LEU A 163 3.50 -8.59 -4.32
CA LEU A 163 4.66 -8.64 -5.19
C LEU A 163 5.53 -9.88 -4.93
N GLU A 164 5.48 -10.39 -3.70
CA GLU A 164 6.20 -11.58 -3.26
C GLU A 164 5.17 -12.66 -2.88
N PRO A 165 5.15 -13.81 -3.57
CA PRO A 165 4.14 -14.88 -3.33
C PRO A 165 4.09 -15.36 -1.88
N ARG A 166 5.19 -15.29 -1.14
CA ARG A 166 5.23 -15.68 0.28
C ARG A 166 4.30 -14.83 1.17
N ALA A 167 4.00 -13.59 0.79
CA ALA A 167 3.02 -12.77 1.50
C ALA A 167 1.59 -13.37 1.42
N MET A 168 1.31 -14.19 0.40
CA MET A 168 0.04 -14.93 0.32
C MET A 168 -0.06 -16.04 1.37
N LEU A 169 1.07 -16.61 1.80
CA LEU A 169 1.08 -17.60 2.87
C LEU A 169 0.65 -16.97 4.20
N LEU A 170 1.07 -15.71 4.47
CA LEU A 170 0.58 -14.95 5.63
C LEU A 170 -0.94 -14.80 5.60
N LEU A 171 -1.49 -14.41 4.45
CA LEU A 171 -2.93 -14.27 4.30
C LEU A 171 -3.66 -15.61 4.48
N ALA A 172 -3.10 -16.69 3.96
CA ALA A 172 -3.67 -18.03 4.10
C ALA A 172 -3.65 -18.52 5.56
N GLN A 173 -2.59 -18.25 6.32
CA GLN A 173 -2.51 -18.58 7.75
C GLN A 173 -3.54 -17.80 8.59
N LEU A 174 -3.84 -16.58 8.19
CA LEU A 174 -4.85 -15.73 8.82
C LEU A 174 -6.31 -16.13 8.47
N ALA A 175 -6.52 -17.17 7.68
CA ALA A 175 -7.86 -17.74 7.48
C ALA A 175 -8.46 -18.30 8.79
N ALA A 176 -7.62 -18.68 9.75
CA ALA A 176 -7.99 -18.97 11.13
C ALA A 176 -7.47 -17.87 12.07
N PRO A 177 -8.11 -17.64 13.23
CA PRO A 177 -7.61 -16.73 14.25
C PRO A 177 -6.17 -17.09 14.65
N THR A 178 -5.22 -16.19 14.36
CA THR A 178 -3.80 -16.49 14.54
C THR A 178 -3.08 -15.28 15.13
N ALA A 179 -2.27 -15.47 16.18
CA ALA A 179 -1.44 -14.42 16.73
C ALA A 179 -0.18 -14.21 15.88
N ILE A 180 0.34 -12.98 15.86
CA ILE A 180 1.54 -12.63 15.07
C ILE A 180 2.74 -13.52 15.45
N LYS A 181 2.90 -13.85 16.74
CA LYS A 181 3.97 -14.75 17.21
C LYS A 181 3.90 -16.15 16.58
N ASP A 182 2.67 -16.66 16.35
CA ASP A 182 2.46 -18.00 15.78
C ASP A 182 2.67 -17.98 14.25
N LEU A 183 2.34 -16.87 13.60
CA LEU A 183 2.70 -16.64 12.20
C LEU A 183 4.23 -16.66 12.01
N CYS A 184 4.99 -16.03 12.91
CA CYS A 184 6.45 -16.03 12.85
C CYS A 184 7.04 -17.44 13.02
N ALA A 185 6.43 -18.27 13.85
CA ALA A 185 6.87 -19.66 14.05
C ALA A 185 6.64 -20.52 12.80
N THR A 186 5.54 -20.25 12.06
CA THR A 186 5.18 -21.00 10.85
C THR A 186 5.96 -20.51 9.62
N LEU A 187 6.31 -19.22 9.59
CA LEU A 187 6.94 -18.55 8.46
C LEU A 187 8.36 -18.13 8.81
N SER A 188 9.25 -19.12 8.95
CA SER A 188 10.65 -18.93 9.37
C SER A 188 11.46 -17.96 8.48
N ASP A 189 11.01 -17.73 7.26
CA ASP A 189 11.62 -16.81 6.32
C ASP A 189 11.33 -15.31 6.62
N PHE A 190 10.43 -15.04 7.57
CA PHE A 190 10.06 -13.69 7.96
C PHE A 190 10.46 -13.42 9.41
N THR A 191 11.00 -12.25 9.66
CA THR A 191 11.18 -11.74 11.01
C THR A 191 9.85 -11.27 11.61
N ALA A 192 9.75 -11.21 12.93
CA ALA A 192 8.54 -10.71 13.60
C ALA A 192 8.16 -9.29 13.17
N SER A 193 9.16 -8.44 12.92
CA SER A 193 8.95 -7.07 12.40
C SER A 193 8.37 -7.08 10.98
N GLU A 194 8.81 -8.00 10.13
CA GLU A 194 8.32 -8.12 8.75
C GLU A 194 6.89 -8.65 8.72
N VAL A 195 6.58 -9.69 9.51
CA VAL A 195 5.22 -10.20 9.68
C VAL A 195 4.29 -9.10 10.18
N GLY A 196 4.70 -8.39 11.24
CA GLY A 196 3.92 -7.26 11.77
C GLY A 196 3.62 -6.19 10.75
N ALA A 197 4.62 -5.80 9.94
CA ALA A 197 4.44 -4.79 8.90
C ALA A 197 3.48 -5.23 7.77
N VAL A 198 3.51 -6.51 7.38
CA VAL A 198 2.54 -7.05 6.39
C VAL A 198 1.14 -7.09 6.99
N VAL A 199 0.98 -7.57 8.23
CA VAL A 199 -0.31 -7.60 8.93
C VAL A 199 -0.87 -6.18 9.10
N GLU A 200 -0.03 -5.19 9.42
CA GLU A 200 -0.42 -3.79 9.49
C GLU A 200 -1.00 -3.29 8.15
N LEU A 201 -0.34 -3.58 7.02
CA LEU A 201 -0.86 -3.19 5.70
C LEU A 201 -2.17 -3.91 5.34
N LEU A 202 -2.28 -5.19 5.68
CA LEU A 202 -3.52 -5.96 5.51
C LEU A 202 -4.66 -5.37 6.33
N ALA A 203 -4.39 -4.98 7.57
CA ALA A 203 -5.38 -4.36 8.45
C ALA A 203 -5.78 -2.95 7.97
N LEU A 204 -4.82 -2.13 7.53
CA LEU A 204 -5.10 -0.82 6.91
C LEU A 204 -5.95 -0.93 5.65
N ALA A 205 -5.76 -2.01 4.87
CA ALA A 205 -6.59 -2.29 3.70
C ALA A 205 -7.96 -2.87 4.07
N GLY A 206 -8.21 -3.19 5.34
CA GLY A 206 -9.44 -3.83 5.82
C GLY A 206 -9.48 -5.33 5.56
N ALA A 207 -8.40 -5.92 5.03
CA ALA A 207 -8.36 -7.33 4.65
C ALA A 207 -8.27 -8.28 5.84
N VAL A 208 -7.70 -7.81 6.95
CA VAL A 208 -7.65 -8.53 8.23
C VAL A 208 -8.08 -7.61 9.37
N ALA A 209 -8.59 -8.18 10.43
CA ALA A 209 -8.92 -7.45 11.66
C ALA A 209 -8.53 -8.27 12.89
N ALA A 210 -8.36 -7.58 14.01
CA ALA A 210 -8.20 -8.24 15.29
C ALA A 210 -9.50 -8.96 15.64
N CYS A 211 -9.38 -10.21 16.07
CA CYS A 211 -10.49 -11.02 16.55
C CYS A 211 -10.54 -11.03 18.08
N ASP A 212 -11.70 -11.30 18.59
CA ASP A 212 -11.91 -11.50 20.04
C ASP A 212 -11.37 -12.87 20.51
N PRO A 213 -11.46 -13.20 21.81
CA PRO A 213 -11.01 -14.49 22.35
C PRO A 213 -11.73 -15.71 21.77
N SER A 214 -12.94 -15.56 21.21
CA SER A 214 -13.67 -16.64 20.52
C SER A 214 -13.24 -16.79 19.05
N GLY A 215 -12.47 -15.84 18.54
CA GLY A 215 -12.01 -15.81 17.16
C GLY A 215 -12.95 -15.07 16.21
N ASP A 216 -13.98 -14.40 16.73
CA ASP A 216 -14.93 -13.64 15.93
C ASP A 216 -14.40 -12.25 15.61
N LEU A 217 -14.72 -11.75 14.44
CA LEU A 217 -14.51 -10.37 14.04
C LEU A 217 -15.73 -9.50 14.41
N GLU A 218 -15.52 -8.19 14.53
CA GLU A 218 -16.62 -7.23 14.73
C GLU A 218 -17.68 -7.36 13.64
N GLU A 219 -17.28 -7.57 12.39
CA GLU A 219 -18.17 -7.77 11.24
C GLU A 219 -19.08 -8.99 11.35
N ASP A 220 -18.70 -10.01 12.12
CA ASP A 220 -19.50 -11.22 12.34
C ASP A 220 -20.69 -10.96 13.30
N ARG A 221 -20.65 -9.84 14.03
CA ARG A 221 -21.68 -9.40 14.99
C ARG A 221 -22.44 -8.16 14.56
N ASP A 222 -21.97 -7.46 13.55
CA ASP A 222 -22.66 -6.30 12.99
C ASP A 222 -23.90 -6.77 12.21
N GLU A 223 -25.10 -6.46 12.76
CA GLU A 223 -26.39 -6.87 12.17
C GLU A 223 -26.54 -6.43 10.71
N ALA A 224 -25.95 -5.29 10.35
CA ALA A 224 -25.97 -4.81 8.97
C ALA A 224 -25.03 -5.61 8.07
N LEU A 225 -23.83 -5.95 8.56
CA LEU A 225 -22.82 -6.67 7.76
C LEU A 225 -23.13 -8.17 7.65
N VAL A 226 -23.69 -8.80 8.69
CA VAL A 226 -24.05 -10.23 8.68
C VAL A 226 -24.95 -10.60 7.51
N GLN A 227 -25.81 -9.66 7.06
CA GLN A 227 -26.78 -9.87 5.98
C GLN A 227 -26.15 -9.77 4.58
N TRP A 228 -24.91 -9.27 4.45
CA TRP A 228 -24.28 -9.05 3.16
C TRP A 228 -23.43 -10.25 2.71
N GLU A 229 -23.65 -10.66 1.47
CA GLU A 229 -22.68 -11.49 0.77
C GLU A 229 -21.48 -10.62 0.29
N PRO A 230 -20.26 -11.16 0.22
CA PRO A 230 -19.07 -10.40 -0.20
C PRO A 230 -19.23 -9.70 -1.55
N THR A 231 -19.87 -10.37 -2.52
CA THR A 231 -20.08 -9.82 -3.87
C THR A 231 -21.09 -8.66 -3.85
N ASP A 232 -22.15 -8.80 -3.07
CA ASP A 232 -23.21 -7.78 -2.97
C ASP A 232 -22.69 -6.54 -2.24
N LEU A 233 -21.94 -6.73 -1.15
CA LEU A 233 -21.29 -5.63 -0.44
C LEU A 233 -20.29 -4.91 -1.35
N MET A 234 -19.51 -5.65 -2.15
CA MET A 234 -18.59 -5.07 -3.11
C MET A 234 -19.32 -4.23 -4.17
N LEU A 235 -20.42 -4.74 -4.73
CA LEU A 235 -21.24 -4.02 -5.69
C LEU A 235 -21.84 -2.76 -5.07
N HIS A 236 -22.40 -2.88 -3.88
CA HIS A 236 -22.99 -1.76 -3.14
C HIS A 236 -21.97 -0.66 -2.81
N ALA A 237 -20.84 -1.04 -2.23
CA ALA A 237 -19.76 -0.12 -1.87
C ALA A 237 -19.22 0.64 -3.09
N ASN A 238 -19.17 -0.02 -4.26
CA ASN A 238 -18.65 0.58 -5.49
C ASN A 238 -19.69 1.41 -6.24
N SER A 239 -20.97 1.04 -6.19
CA SER A 239 -22.03 1.74 -6.92
C SER A 239 -22.51 3.01 -6.22
N ARG A 240 -22.61 3.01 -4.89
CA ARG A 240 -23.16 4.14 -4.11
C ARG A 240 -22.13 5.11 -3.56
N THR A 241 -20.92 4.65 -3.27
CA THR A 241 -19.86 5.50 -2.72
C THR A 241 -18.91 6.05 -3.78
N SER A 242 -19.17 5.80 -5.03
CA SER A 242 -18.29 6.09 -6.17
C SER A 242 -18.18 7.57 -6.57
N ILE A 243 -18.81 8.49 -5.85
CA ILE A 243 -18.54 9.92 -6.04
C ILE A 243 -17.09 10.20 -5.62
N GLY A 244 -16.15 9.76 -6.45
CA GLY A 244 -14.74 9.93 -6.21
C GLY A 244 -13.85 8.70 -6.30
N ARG A 245 -14.40 7.50 -6.34
CA ARG A 245 -13.65 6.26 -6.54
C ARG A 245 -13.69 5.87 -8.02
N HIS A 246 -12.67 6.30 -8.76
CA HIS A 246 -12.62 6.03 -10.20
C HIS A 246 -12.11 4.63 -10.56
N ASP A 247 -11.62 3.86 -9.60
CA ASP A 247 -11.05 2.55 -9.84
C ASP A 247 -12.06 1.40 -9.87
N TYR A 248 -13.29 1.64 -9.45
CA TYR A 248 -14.34 0.61 -9.34
C TYR A 248 -15.72 1.21 -9.63
N GLY A 249 -16.37 0.71 -10.66
CA GLY A 249 -17.76 1.02 -10.95
C GLY A 249 -18.18 0.41 -12.28
N ALA A 250 -19.34 -0.23 -12.34
CA ALA A 250 -19.89 -0.82 -13.55
C ALA A 250 -20.03 0.18 -14.72
N SER A 251 -20.19 1.48 -14.38
CA SER A 251 -20.36 2.56 -15.37
C SER A 251 -19.08 2.95 -16.11
N TYR A 252 -17.89 2.53 -15.67
CA TYR A 252 -16.62 2.96 -16.29
C TYR A 252 -16.22 2.14 -17.50
N ARG A 253 -16.68 0.92 -17.64
CA ARG A 253 -16.41 0.07 -18.81
C ARG A 253 -16.94 0.66 -20.12
N PHE A 254 -17.86 1.61 -20.04
CA PHE A 254 -18.58 2.17 -21.18
C PHE A 254 -18.29 3.65 -21.46
N ARG A 255 -17.36 4.29 -20.74
CA ARG A 255 -16.98 5.70 -20.95
C ARG A 255 -16.00 5.94 -22.08
N GLY A 256 -15.86 5.04 -22.99
CA GLY A 256 -15.01 5.19 -24.17
C GLY A 256 -15.60 4.61 -25.45
N LEU A 257 -16.88 4.25 -25.42
CA LEU A 257 -17.61 3.80 -26.60
C LEU A 257 -18.44 4.94 -27.18
#